data_daf24842c3724211a22330563281059a
#
_entry.id   daf24842c3724211a22330563281059a
#
_cell.length_a   1.000
_cell.length_b   1.000
_cell.length_c   1.000
_cell.angle_alpha   90.00
_cell.angle_beta   90.00
_cell.angle_gamma   90.00
#
_symmetry.space_group_name_H-M   'P 1'
#
loop_
_entity.id
_entity.type
_entity.pdbx_description
1 polymer ?
#
loop_
_entity_poly.entity_id
_entity_poly.type
_entity_poly.pdbx_seq_one_letter_code
_entity_poly.pdbx_strand_id
1 'polypeptide(L)'
;ASLVEILVRIAAERNPLVAGVSSHRARELERCRQTDEYIAATPLAKLNAEDAARRLGMQPTTFCNFFKKNYATNFVDYINEKKVENACALIKKGGRTLQSVCGESGFNSMVYFIRIFKRVKGITPARWARENFSSGVD
;
A
#
# COMPACT_ATOMS: atom_id res chain seq x y z
N ALA A 1 -7.43 -9.87 15.41
CA ALA A 1 -7.65 -8.51 15.94
C ALA A 1 -6.34 -7.92 16.44
N SER A 2 -6.11 -6.65 16.20
CA SER A 2 -4.89 -5.99 16.67
C SER A 2 -4.98 -5.69 18.16
N LEU A 3 -3.84 -5.58 18.82
CA LEU A 3 -3.75 -5.20 20.23
C LEU A 3 -4.43 -3.86 20.49
N VAL A 4 -4.34 -2.93 19.53
CA VAL A 4 -4.95 -1.60 19.61
C VAL A 4 -6.49 -1.69 19.64
N GLU A 5 -7.08 -2.58 18.86
CA GLU A 5 -8.54 -2.81 18.88
C GLU A 5 -9.01 -3.33 20.23
N ILE A 6 -8.28 -4.25 20.81
CA ILE A 6 -8.58 -4.80 22.14
C ILE A 6 -8.51 -3.70 23.19
N LEU A 7 -7.48 -2.87 23.17
CA LEU A 7 -7.31 -1.75 24.09
C LEU A 7 -8.45 -0.73 23.96
N VAL A 8 -8.88 -0.43 22.75
CA VAL A 8 -10.00 0.50 22.49
C VAL A 8 -11.30 -0.07 23.08
N ARG A 9 -11.56 -1.36 22.90
CA ARG A 9 -12.75 -2.02 23.47
C ARG A 9 -12.74 -1.98 25.00
N ILE A 10 -11.61 -2.30 25.61
CA ILE A 10 -11.45 -2.27 27.08
C ILE A 10 -11.68 -0.86 27.62
N ALA A 11 -11.13 0.17 26.98
CA ALA A 11 -11.32 1.56 27.36
C ALA A 11 -12.79 1.98 27.29
N ALA A 12 -13.50 1.59 26.20
CA ALA A 12 -14.92 1.89 26.02
C ALA A 12 -15.80 1.23 27.09
N GLU A 13 -15.48 0.00 27.51
CA GLU A 13 -16.21 -0.72 28.54
C GLU A 13 -16.02 -0.11 29.94
N ARG A 14 -14.84 0.47 30.22
CA ARG A 14 -14.50 0.98 31.55
C ARG A 14 -14.98 2.40 31.82
N ASN A 15 -15.20 3.20 30.77
CA ASN A 15 -15.54 4.62 30.95
C ASN A 15 -16.62 5.07 29.96
N PRO A 16 -17.88 5.22 30.41
CA PRO A 16 -18.99 5.64 29.54
C PRO A 16 -18.81 7.02 28.92
N LEU A 17 -18.05 7.93 29.56
CA LEU A 17 -17.80 9.27 29.04
C LEU A 17 -16.90 9.25 27.81
N VAL A 18 -16.07 8.22 27.66
CA VAL A 18 -15.15 8.03 26.54
C VAL A 18 -15.77 7.16 25.46
N ALA A 19 -16.95 6.58 25.70
CA ALA A 19 -17.59 5.63 24.79
C ALA A 19 -17.82 6.21 23.39
N GLY A 20 -18.22 7.48 23.25
CA GLY A 20 -18.42 8.13 21.96
C GLY A 20 -17.13 8.29 21.17
N VAL A 21 -16.05 8.72 21.81
CA VAL A 21 -14.71 8.86 21.20
C VAL A 21 -14.15 7.48 20.85
N SER A 22 -14.31 6.51 21.76
CA SER A 22 -13.88 5.13 21.54
C SER A 22 -14.64 4.48 20.38
N SER A 23 -15.95 4.75 20.24
CA SER A 23 -16.78 4.25 19.13
C SER A 23 -16.34 4.83 17.79
N HIS A 24 -15.99 6.10 17.73
CA HIS A 24 -15.45 6.74 16.54
C HIS A 24 -14.12 6.08 16.14
N ARG A 25 -13.24 5.90 17.12
CA ARG A 25 -11.94 5.27 16.92
C ARG A 25 -12.07 3.81 16.51
N ALA A 26 -13.01 3.09 17.11
CA ALA A 26 -13.29 1.71 16.74
C ALA A 26 -13.79 1.60 15.29
N ARG A 27 -14.61 2.55 14.83
CA ARG A 27 -15.05 2.59 13.44
C ARG A 27 -13.90 2.91 12.48
N GLU A 28 -12.99 3.82 12.86
CA GLU A 28 -11.79 4.09 12.05
C GLU A 28 -10.89 2.87 11.96
N LEU A 29 -10.67 2.17 13.06
CA LEU A 29 -9.87 0.93 13.08
C LEU A 29 -10.50 -0.16 12.21
N GLU A 30 -11.81 -0.29 12.25
CA GLU A 30 -12.52 -1.24 11.39
C GLU A 30 -12.36 -0.89 9.91
N ARG A 31 -12.41 0.39 9.57
CA ARG A 31 -12.15 0.86 8.20
C ARG A 31 -10.71 0.57 7.77
N CYS A 32 -9.74 0.74 8.68
CA CYS A 32 -8.35 0.37 8.41
C CYS A 32 -8.23 -1.13 8.16
N ARG A 33 -8.88 -1.96 8.97
CA ARG A 33 -8.89 -3.41 8.79
C ARG A 33 -9.46 -3.81 7.42
N GLN A 34 -10.60 -3.22 7.04
CA GLN A 34 -11.23 -3.46 5.74
C GLN A 34 -10.32 -3.00 4.59
N THR A 35 -9.64 -1.88 4.76
CA THR A 35 -8.67 -1.37 3.78
C THR A 35 -7.50 -2.33 3.62
N ASP A 36 -6.94 -2.81 4.72
CA ASP A 36 -5.83 -3.77 4.71
C ASP A 36 -6.26 -5.08 4.03
N GLU A 37 -7.47 -5.56 4.31
CA GLU A 37 -8.02 -6.74 3.65
C GLU A 37 -8.18 -6.54 2.14
N TYR A 38 -8.68 -5.37 1.74
CA TYR A 38 -8.83 -5.03 0.32
C TYR A 38 -7.47 -5.04 -0.39
N ILE A 39 -6.47 -4.41 0.21
CA ILE A 39 -5.12 -4.34 -0.35
C ILE A 39 -4.51 -5.75 -0.46
N ALA A 40 -4.67 -6.57 0.57
CA ALA A 40 -4.13 -7.92 0.59
C ALA A 40 -4.81 -8.87 -0.42
N ALA A 41 -6.11 -8.68 -0.64
CA ALA A 41 -6.91 -9.55 -1.50
C ALA A 41 -6.92 -9.14 -2.98
N THR A 42 -6.45 -7.92 -3.30
CA THR A 42 -6.55 -7.36 -4.66
C THR A 42 -5.17 -7.34 -5.32
N PRO A 43 -5.05 -7.80 -6.59
CA PRO A 43 -3.79 -7.66 -7.32
C PRO A 43 -3.35 -6.21 -7.41
N LEU A 44 -2.05 -5.94 -7.27
CA LEU A 44 -1.52 -4.58 -7.27
C LEU A 44 -1.93 -3.75 -8.48
N ALA A 45 -2.01 -4.38 -9.67
CA ALA A 45 -2.41 -3.70 -10.90
C ALA A 45 -3.87 -3.21 -10.87
N LYS A 46 -4.70 -3.79 -9.99
CA LYS A 46 -6.14 -3.49 -9.91
C LYS A 46 -6.49 -2.60 -8.71
N LEU A 47 -5.54 -2.31 -7.85
CA LEU A 47 -5.78 -1.44 -6.70
C LEU A 47 -6.07 0.00 -7.16
N ASN A 48 -7.19 0.55 -6.73
CA ASN A 48 -7.54 1.95 -6.99
C ASN A 48 -8.45 2.50 -5.89
N ALA A 49 -8.42 3.82 -5.75
CA ALA A 49 -9.15 4.52 -4.68
C ALA A 49 -10.68 4.42 -4.83
N GLU A 50 -11.17 4.39 -6.06
CA GLU A 50 -12.62 4.32 -6.32
C GLU A 50 -13.19 2.98 -5.86
N ASP A 51 -12.53 1.88 -6.18
CA ASP A 51 -12.93 0.54 -5.78
C ASP A 51 -12.82 0.36 -4.27
N ALA A 52 -11.73 0.84 -3.68
CA ALA A 52 -11.53 0.82 -2.23
C ALA A 52 -12.65 1.58 -1.50
N ALA A 53 -12.95 2.80 -1.97
CA ALA A 53 -14.01 3.62 -1.40
C ALA A 53 -15.38 2.93 -1.50
N ARG A 54 -15.67 2.33 -2.64
CA ARG A 54 -16.92 1.59 -2.85
C ARG A 54 -17.07 0.44 -1.85
N ARG A 55 -16.01 -0.30 -1.61
CA ARG A 55 -16.03 -1.41 -0.66
C ARG A 55 -16.25 -0.98 0.79
N LEU A 56 -15.77 0.21 1.14
CA LEU A 56 -15.95 0.78 2.47
C LEU A 56 -17.23 1.62 2.61
N GLY A 57 -18.01 1.78 1.53
CA GLY A 57 -19.19 2.62 1.53
C GLY A 57 -18.88 4.12 1.68
N MET A 58 -17.76 4.55 1.14
CA MET A 58 -17.27 5.93 1.22
C MET A 58 -17.21 6.56 -0.16
N GLN A 59 -17.26 7.90 -0.21
CA GLN A 59 -16.90 8.62 -1.43
C GLN A 59 -15.39 8.58 -1.64
N PRO A 60 -14.89 8.57 -2.90
CA PRO A 60 -13.45 8.49 -3.16
C PRO A 60 -12.62 9.54 -2.45
N THR A 61 -13.09 10.80 -2.42
CA THR A 61 -12.38 11.89 -1.72
C THR A 61 -12.31 11.62 -0.21
N THR A 62 -13.41 11.14 0.38
CA THR A 62 -13.47 10.79 1.80
C THR A 62 -12.49 9.64 2.12
N PHE A 63 -12.45 8.63 1.25
CA PHE A 63 -11.50 7.52 1.39
C PHE A 63 -10.06 8.01 1.31
N CYS A 64 -9.72 8.85 0.35
CA CYS A 64 -8.36 9.39 0.21
C CYS A 64 -7.91 10.16 1.45
N ASN A 65 -8.79 11.00 2.00
CA ASN A 65 -8.51 11.74 3.22
C ASN A 65 -8.36 10.81 4.43
N PHE A 66 -9.23 9.83 4.56
CA PHE A 66 -9.15 8.79 5.59
C PHE A 66 -7.83 8.03 5.49
N PHE A 67 -7.44 7.61 4.29
CA PHE A 67 -6.21 6.86 4.07
C PHE A 67 -4.97 7.68 4.46
N LYS A 68 -4.90 8.91 3.97
CA LYS A 68 -3.78 9.81 4.29
C LYS A 68 -3.63 10.04 5.78
N LYS A 69 -4.75 10.21 6.49
CA LYS A 69 -4.76 10.41 7.93
C LYS A 69 -4.22 9.20 8.69
N ASN A 70 -4.61 7.98 8.28
CA ASN A 70 -4.32 6.77 9.03
C ASN A 70 -3.05 6.04 8.58
N TYR A 71 -2.57 6.27 7.35
CA TYR A 71 -1.41 5.58 6.78
C TYR A 71 -0.22 6.51 6.55
N ALA A 72 -0.35 7.79 6.87
CA ALA A 72 0.69 8.83 6.76
C ALA A 72 1.24 9.04 5.34
N THR A 73 0.57 8.49 4.33
CA THR A 73 0.90 8.67 2.91
C THR A 73 -0.40 8.61 2.11
N ASN A 74 -0.42 9.17 0.90
CA ASN A 74 -1.60 9.03 0.06
C ASN A 74 -1.68 7.63 -0.55
N PHE A 75 -2.88 7.23 -0.97
CA PHE A 75 -3.14 5.87 -1.44
C PHE A 75 -2.35 5.52 -2.71
N VAL A 76 -2.22 6.47 -3.65
CA VAL A 76 -1.46 6.27 -4.90
C VAL A 76 0.02 6.01 -4.61
N ASP A 77 0.62 6.81 -3.76
CA ASP A 77 2.02 6.64 -3.38
C ASP A 77 2.24 5.33 -2.64
N TYR A 78 1.33 4.96 -1.75
CA TYR A 78 1.38 3.68 -1.03
C TYR A 78 1.39 2.50 -2.00
N ILE A 79 0.48 2.49 -2.97
CA ILE A 79 0.41 1.44 -3.99
C ILE A 79 1.69 1.43 -4.84
N ASN A 80 2.16 2.59 -5.26
CA ASN A 80 3.36 2.70 -6.08
C ASN A 80 4.60 2.19 -5.35
N GLU A 81 4.74 2.49 -4.07
CA GLU A 81 5.83 1.94 -3.25
C GLU A 81 5.76 0.42 -3.16
N LYS A 82 4.57 -0.14 -2.98
CA LYS A 82 4.37 -1.60 -2.98
C LYS A 82 4.75 -2.23 -4.31
N LYS A 83 4.36 -1.61 -5.42
CA LYS A 83 4.72 -2.07 -6.76
C LYS A 83 6.23 -2.03 -6.98
N VAL A 84 6.91 -0.97 -6.52
CA VAL A 84 8.37 -0.86 -6.64
C VAL A 84 9.08 -1.91 -5.78
N GLU A 85 8.62 -2.14 -4.55
CA GLU A 85 9.15 -3.21 -3.69
C GLU A 85 9.03 -4.57 -4.37
N ASN A 86 7.89 -4.84 -5.00
CA ASN A 86 7.66 -6.07 -5.72
C ASN A 86 8.58 -6.19 -6.95
N ALA A 87 8.78 -5.08 -7.68
CA ALA A 87 9.71 -5.01 -8.80
C ALA A 87 11.14 -5.32 -8.35
N CYS A 88 11.58 -4.75 -7.25
CA CYS A 88 12.90 -5.03 -6.67
C CYS A 88 13.08 -6.51 -6.34
N ALA A 89 12.07 -7.13 -5.74
CA ALA A 89 12.11 -8.55 -5.41
C ALA A 89 12.21 -9.42 -6.67
N LEU A 90 11.48 -9.06 -7.73
CA LEU A 90 11.53 -9.78 -9.01
C LEU A 90 12.89 -9.62 -9.71
N ILE A 91 13.46 -8.43 -9.67
CA ILE A 91 14.81 -8.19 -10.22
C ILE A 91 15.85 -9.04 -9.47
N LYS A 92 15.77 -9.10 -8.16
CA LYS A 92 16.67 -9.90 -7.33
C LYS A 92 16.59 -11.39 -7.64
N LYS A 93 15.42 -11.91 -7.96
CA LYS A 93 15.24 -13.30 -8.37
C LYS A 93 15.92 -13.61 -9.70
N GLY A 94 16.09 -12.60 -10.57
CA GLY A 94 16.72 -12.77 -11.88
C GLY A 94 15.85 -13.48 -12.90
N GLY A 95 16.39 -13.64 -14.10
CA GLY A 95 15.72 -14.37 -15.19
C GLY A 95 14.55 -13.64 -15.84
N ARG A 96 14.40 -12.34 -15.61
CA ARG A 96 13.30 -11.54 -16.15
C ARG A 96 13.82 -10.31 -16.88
N THR A 97 13.13 -9.94 -17.97
CA THR A 97 13.35 -8.64 -18.60
C THR A 97 12.71 -7.55 -17.77
N LEU A 98 13.14 -6.30 -17.94
CA LEU A 98 12.51 -5.16 -17.25
C LEU A 98 11.05 -5.00 -17.66
N GLN A 99 10.70 -5.32 -18.91
CA GLN A 99 9.31 -5.31 -19.37
C GLN A 99 8.47 -6.34 -18.60
N SER A 100 8.99 -7.52 -18.38
CA SER A 100 8.34 -8.56 -17.58
C SER A 100 8.18 -8.12 -16.12
N VAL A 101 9.24 -7.53 -15.53
CA VAL A 101 9.20 -7.00 -14.17
C VAL A 101 8.11 -5.91 -14.05
N CYS A 102 8.04 -5.00 -15.02
CA CYS A 102 7.02 -3.94 -15.05
C CYS A 102 5.61 -4.52 -14.93
N GLY A 103 5.27 -5.48 -15.80
CA GLY A 103 3.95 -6.11 -15.81
C GLY A 103 3.67 -6.94 -14.57
N GLU A 104 4.61 -7.79 -14.16
CA GLU A 104 4.45 -8.67 -12.99
C GLU A 104 4.36 -7.89 -11.67
N SER A 105 5.00 -6.73 -11.57
CA SER A 105 4.95 -5.89 -10.37
C SER A 105 3.67 -5.05 -10.28
N GLY A 106 2.84 -5.04 -11.33
CA GLY A 106 1.55 -4.37 -11.32
C GLY A 106 1.50 -3.04 -12.08
N PHE A 107 2.55 -2.68 -12.80
CA PHE A 107 2.55 -1.48 -13.64
C PHE A 107 1.98 -1.78 -15.03
N ASN A 108 1.19 -0.85 -15.56
CA ASN A 108 0.57 -0.98 -16.88
C ASN A 108 1.34 -0.21 -17.96
N SER A 109 2.33 0.60 -17.59
CA SER A 109 3.09 1.44 -18.50
C SER A 109 4.56 1.41 -18.10
N MET A 110 5.43 1.11 -19.07
CA MET A 110 6.88 1.10 -18.85
C MET A 110 7.40 2.51 -18.51
N VAL A 111 6.87 3.54 -19.17
CA VAL A 111 7.25 4.94 -18.90
C VAL A 111 6.89 5.31 -17.46
N TYR A 112 5.70 4.96 -17.02
CA TYR A 112 5.24 5.22 -15.66
C TYR A 112 6.07 4.44 -14.65
N PHE A 113 6.34 3.17 -14.91
CA PHE A 113 7.19 2.32 -14.08
C PHE A 113 8.57 2.93 -13.85
N ILE A 114 9.25 3.33 -14.92
CA ILE A 114 10.59 3.94 -14.82
C ILE A 114 10.54 5.21 -13.99
N ARG A 115 9.56 6.07 -14.23
CA ARG A 115 9.40 7.33 -13.50
C ARG A 115 9.17 7.11 -12.00
N ILE A 116 8.27 6.21 -11.66
CA ILE A 116 7.94 5.92 -10.26
C ILE A 116 9.10 5.21 -9.56
N PHE A 117 9.72 4.24 -10.22
CA PHE A 117 10.88 3.54 -9.67
C PHE A 117 12.01 4.52 -9.34
N LYS A 118 12.33 5.40 -10.28
CA LYS A 118 13.37 6.41 -10.07
C LYS A 118 13.01 7.36 -8.92
N ARG A 119 11.74 7.74 -8.79
CA ARG A 119 11.27 8.59 -7.68
C ARG A 119 11.46 7.89 -6.33
N VAL A 120 11.13 6.60 -6.25
CA VAL A 120 11.20 5.83 -5.00
C VAL A 120 12.63 5.42 -4.66
N LYS A 121 13.40 4.95 -5.63
CA LYS A 121 14.76 4.43 -5.42
C LYS A 121 15.88 5.41 -5.73
N GLY A 122 15.58 6.52 -6.39
CA GLY A 122 16.56 7.53 -6.76
C GLY A 122 17.32 7.26 -8.06
N ILE A 123 17.25 6.04 -8.59
CA ILE A 123 17.89 5.62 -9.84
C ILE A 123 16.91 4.81 -10.70
N THR A 124 17.22 4.64 -11.98
CA THR A 124 16.37 3.88 -12.89
C THR A 124 16.36 2.38 -12.55
N PRO A 125 15.32 1.64 -12.94
CA PRO A 125 15.30 0.19 -12.72
C PRO A 125 16.49 -0.55 -13.34
N ALA A 126 16.89 -0.14 -14.56
CA ALA A 126 18.03 -0.73 -15.24
C ALA A 126 19.33 -0.53 -14.47
N ARG A 127 19.56 0.67 -13.97
CA ARG A 127 20.74 0.99 -13.16
C ARG A 127 20.70 0.26 -11.83
N TRP A 128 19.57 0.24 -11.18
CA TRP A 128 19.38 -0.47 -9.91
C TRP A 128 19.66 -1.97 -10.08
N ALA A 129 19.20 -2.57 -11.17
CA ALA A 129 19.45 -3.97 -11.48
C ALA A 129 20.96 -4.23 -11.66
N ARG A 130 21.65 -3.39 -12.41
CA ARG A 130 23.09 -3.53 -12.61
C ARG A 130 23.88 -3.42 -11.31
N GLU A 131 23.54 -2.43 -10.47
CA GLU A 131 24.24 -2.22 -9.20
C GLU A 131 24.01 -3.35 -8.21
N ASN A 132 22.81 -3.95 -8.21
CA ASN A 132 22.48 -5.04 -7.29
C ASN A 132 22.90 -6.42 -7.82
N PHE A 133 23.03 -6.60 -9.13
CA PHE A 133 23.48 -7.86 -9.73
C PHE A 133 25.00 -7.97 -9.83
N SER A 134 25.70 -6.86 -10.03
CA SER A 134 27.15 -6.87 -10.12
C SER A 134 27.81 -7.34 -8.83
N SER A 135 27.14 -7.18 -7.70
CA SER A 135 27.66 -7.63 -6.40
C SER A 135 27.53 -9.13 -6.17
N GLY A 136 26.77 -9.83 -7.00
CA GLY A 136 26.51 -11.27 -6.84
C GLY A 136 27.24 -12.17 -7.83
N VAL A 137 28.03 -11.61 -8.74
CA VAL A 137 28.67 -12.36 -9.84
C VAL A 137 30.17 -12.61 -9.57
N ASP A 138 30.69 -12.00 -8.56
CA ASP A 138 32.10 -12.21 -8.18
C ASP A 138 32.28 -13.44 -7.26
#